data_b22ca8145e732faaf6a5eaa251429056
#
_entry.id   b22ca8145e732faaf6a5eaa251429056
#
_cell.length_a   1.000
_cell.length_b   1.000
_cell.length_c   1.000
_cell.angle_alpha   90.00
_cell.angle_beta   90.00
_cell.angle_gamma   90.00
#
_symmetry.space_group_name_H-M   'P 1'
#
loop_
_entity.id
_entity.type
_entity.pdbx_description
1 polymer ?
#
loop_
_entity_poly.entity_id
_entity_poly.type
_entity_poly.pdbx_seq_one_letter_code
_entity_poly.pdbx_strand_id
1 'polypeptide(L)'
;MIVVDTNVIAALYLTSDFTNQAERLILQDVDWAAPLLWRSELCNVLTKYMRAGKISHEKAYQIQQQAETLMIGNEYQSNSLNVLKLANSSQSSAYDCEFVALARHLQVKLITQDKQILAQFPDDTVALKDIAL
;
A
#
# COMPACT_ATOMS: atom_id res chain seq x y z
N MET A 1 4.76 4.63 -13.08
CA MET A 1 4.76 4.76 -11.59
C MET A 1 3.34 4.78 -11.07
N ILE A 2 3.10 4.09 -9.99
CA ILE A 2 1.85 4.10 -9.22
C ILE A 2 2.19 4.19 -7.74
N VAL A 3 1.26 4.70 -6.93
CA VAL A 3 1.35 4.58 -5.47
C VAL A 3 0.55 3.33 -5.07
N VAL A 4 1.11 2.52 -4.19
CA VAL A 4 0.46 1.31 -3.69
C VAL A 4 0.19 1.44 -2.20
N ASP A 5 -1.01 1.02 -1.79
CA ASP A 5 -1.33 0.89 -0.38
C ASP A 5 -0.61 -0.33 0.21
N THR A 6 -0.43 -0.33 1.51
CA THR A 6 0.22 -1.45 2.22
C THR A 6 -0.48 -2.78 1.96
N ASN A 7 -1.81 -2.78 1.83
CA ASN A 7 -2.57 -4.00 1.53
C ASN A 7 -2.24 -4.60 0.16
N VAL A 8 -1.77 -3.79 -0.79
CA VAL A 8 -1.31 -4.28 -2.11
C VAL A 8 0.05 -4.95 -1.98
N ILE A 9 0.96 -4.34 -1.23
CA ILE A 9 2.27 -4.94 -0.94
C ILE A 9 2.09 -6.27 -0.19
N ALA A 10 1.21 -6.28 0.81
CA ALA A 10 0.91 -7.49 1.57
C ALA A 10 0.35 -8.60 0.67
N ALA A 11 -0.54 -8.26 -0.28
CA ALA A 11 -1.13 -9.24 -1.20
C ALA A 11 -0.07 -9.88 -2.11
N LEU A 12 1.02 -9.16 -2.41
CA LEU A 12 2.10 -9.71 -3.23
C LEU A 12 2.88 -10.81 -2.50
N TYR A 13 3.07 -10.66 -1.20
CA TYR A 13 3.94 -11.55 -0.40
C TYR A 13 3.17 -12.54 0.49
N LEU A 14 1.92 -12.27 0.82
CA LEU A 14 1.07 -13.12 1.65
C LEU A 14 -0.08 -13.62 0.78
N THR A 15 -0.22 -14.94 0.67
CA THR A 15 -1.25 -15.55 -0.17
C THR A 15 -2.65 -15.13 0.27
N SER A 16 -3.42 -14.59 -0.68
CA SER A 16 -4.79 -14.11 -0.47
C SER A 16 -5.55 -14.19 -1.79
N ASP A 17 -6.84 -13.82 -1.76
CA ASP A 17 -7.67 -13.75 -2.97
C ASP A 17 -7.17 -12.70 -3.97
N PHE A 18 -6.30 -11.79 -3.54
CA PHE A 18 -5.80 -10.69 -4.37
C PHE A 18 -4.34 -10.86 -4.81
N THR A 19 -3.69 -11.98 -4.46
CA THR A 19 -2.30 -12.21 -4.83
C THR A 19 -2.10 -12.22 -6.34
N ASN A 20 -3.04 -12.82 -7.09
CA ASN A 20 -2.94 -12.86 -8.55
C ASN A 20 -2.96 -11.45 -9.16
N GLN A 21 -3.84 -10.58 -8.66
CA GLN A 21 -3.90 -9.18 -9.12
C GLN A 21 -2.62 -8.42 -8.76
N ALA A 22 -2.09 -8.61 -7.55
CA ALA A 22 -0.85 -7.96 -7.13
C ALA A 22 0.33 -8.41 -8.00
N GLU A 23 0.41 -9.70 -8.30
CA GLU A 23 1.45 -10.24 -9.19
C GLU A 23 1.30 -9.70 -10.61
N ARG A 24 0.08 -9.60 -11.12
CA ARG A 24 -0.17 -8.98 -12.43
C ARG A 24 0.24 -7.51 -12.42
N LEU A 25 -0.08 -6.80 -11.36
CA LEU A 25 0.24 -5.39 -11.23
C LEU A 25 1.75 -5.15 -11.27
N ILE A 26 2.54 -5.93 -10.53
CA ILE A 26 4.00 -5.77 -10.51
C ILE A 26 4.62 -6.08 -11.89
N LEU A 27 4.02 -6.98 -12.65
CA LEU A 27 4.45 -7.28 -14.02
C LEU A 27 4.12 -6.16 -14.99
N GLN A 28 3.00 -5.45 -14.78
CA GLN A 28 2.59 -4.32 -15.62
C GLN A 28 3.35 -3.05 -15.30
N ASP A 29 3.61 -2.80 -14.02
CA ASP A 29 4.32 -1.61 -13.54
C ASP A 29 5.09 -1.98 -12.28
N VAL A 30 6.40 -2.09 -12.42
CA VAL A 30 7.32 -2.42 -11.32
C VAL A 30 7.67 -1.19 -10.47
N ASP A 31 7.30 0.01 -10.92
CA ASP A 31 7.66 1.27 -10.28
C ASP A 31 6.61 1.66 -9.23
N TRP A 32 6.64 0.94 -8.11
CA TRP A 32 5.75 1.14 -6.98
C TRP A 32 6.33 2.15 -6.00
N ALA A 33 5.53 3.15 -5.63
CA ALA A 33 5.89 4.18 -4.66
C ALA A 33 4.95 4.13 -3.45
N ALA A 34 5.44 4.55 -2.30
CA ALA A 34 4.64 4.62 -1.08
C ALA A 34 5.23 5.62 -0.09
N PRO A 35 4.41 6.19 0.83
CA PRO A 35 4.97 6.93 1.95
C PRO A 35 5.69 5.97 2.91
N LEU A 36 6.70 6.45 3.63
CA LEU A 36 7.52 5.63 4.54
C LEU A 36 6.70 4.84 5.55
N LEU A 37 5.50 5.30 5.88
CA LEU A 37 4.56 4.62 6.79
C LEU A 37 4.30 3.16 6.37
N TRP A 38 4.40 2.81 5.09
CA TRP A 38 4.13 1.46 4.62
C TRP A 38 4.98 0.41 5.35
N ARG A 39 6.21 0.77 5.75
CA ARG A 39 7.11 -0.16 6.45
C ARG A 39 6.52 -0.60 7.79
N SER A 40 6.05 0.36 8.58
CA SER A 40 5.44 0.08 9.88
C SER A 40 4.11 -0.66 9.72
N GLU A 41 3.34 -0.30 8.73
CA GLU A 41 2.06 -0.97 8.47
C GLU A 41 2.26 -2.42 8.05
N LEU A 42 3.23 -2.71 7.17
CA LEU A 42 3.53 -4.08 6.80
C LEU A 42 4.06 -4.89 8.00
N CYS A 43 4.93 -4.29 8.81
CA CYS A 43 5.38 -4.92 10.07
C CYS A 43 4.18 -5.32 10.94
N ASN A 44 3.16 -4.46 11.02
CA ASN A 44 1.96 -4.75 11.82
C ASN A 44 1.15 -5.91 11.21
N VAL A 45 1.00 -5.95 9.90
CA VAL A 45 0.34 -7.07 9.21
C VAL A 45 1.09 -8.38 9.47
N LEU A 46 2.41 -8.38 9.30
CA LEU A 46 3.24 -9.56 9.55
C LEU A 46 3.19 -10.00 11.01
N THR A 47 3.13 -9.06 11.94
CA THR A 47 2.98 -9.34 13.37
C THR A 47 1.70 -10.14 13.64
N LYS A 48 0.60 -9.74 13.03
CA LYS A 48 -0.69 -10.46 13.18
C LYS A 48 -0.59 -11.88 12.62
N TYR A 49 0.07 -12.06 11.48
CA TYR A 49 0.24 -13.38 10.87
C TYR A 49 1.14 -14.29 11.72
N MET A 50 2.24 -13.74 12.29
CA MET A 50 3.11 -14.49 13.20
C MET A 50 2.35 -14.94 14.46
N ARG A 51 1.59 -14.02 15.08
CA ARG A 51 0.83 -14.32 16.31
C ARG A 51 -0.26 -15.33 16.07
N ALA A 52 -0.84 -15.35 14.88
CA ALA A 52 -1.85 -16.34 14.48
C ALA A 52 -1.25 -17.69 14.08
N GLY A 53 0.09 -17.81 14.07
CA GLY A 53 0.76 -19.05 13.68
C GLY A 53 0.71 -19.34 12.18
N LYS A 54 0.40 -18.32 11.36
CA LYS A 54 0.26 -18.51 9.91
C LYS A 54 1.59 -18.45 9.16
N ILE A 55 2.58 -17.77 9.72
CA ILE A 55 3.94 -17.69 9.19
C ILE A 55 4.94 -17.74 10.34
N SER A 56 6.15 -18.22 10.06
CA SER A 56 7.27 -18.18 11.00
C SER A 56 7.84 -16.76 11.08
N HIS A 57 8.60 -16.47 12.15
CA HIS A 57 9.28 -15.18 12.23
C HIS A 57 10.36 -15.04 11.15
N GLU A 58 11.04 -16.13 10.76
CA GLU A 58 11.99 -16.10 9.65
C GLU A 58 11.32 -15.69 8.34
N LYS A 59 10.12 -16.24 8.09
CA LYS A 59 9.35 -15.89 6.90
C LYS A 59 8.92 -14.42 6.94
N ALA A 60 8.48 -13.93 8.10
CA ALA A 60 8.12 -12.53 8.27
C ALA A 60 9.30 -11.60 7.98
N TYR A 61 10.49 -11.91 8.52
CA TYR A 61 11.71 -11.14 8.26
C TYR A 61 12.06 -11.12 6.77
N GLN A 62 11.97 -12.27 6.12
CA GLN A 62 12.24 -12.40 4.69
C GLN A 62 11.29 -11.55 3.86
N ILE A 63 10.00 -11.58 4.17
CA ILE A 63 8.97 -10.79 3.47
C ILE A 63 9.27 -9.29 3.62
N GLN A 64 9.50 -8.83 4.86
CA GLN A 64 9.77 -7.42 5.11
C GLN A 64 11.01 -6.96 4.33
N GLN A 65 12.07 -7.76 4.35
CA GLN A 65 13.31 -7.44 3.65
C GLN A 65 13.12 -7.38 2.13
N GLN A 66 12.38 -8.33 1.57
CA GLN A 66 12.09 -8.36 0.13
C GLN A 66 11.23 -7.15 -0.27
N ALA A 67 10.23 -6.80 0.53
CA ALA A 67 9.38 -5.65 0.26
C ALA A 67 10.19 -4.34 0.33
N GLU A 68 11.08 -4.20 1.31
CA GLU A 68 11.93 -3.01 1.42
C GLU A 68 12.89 -2.90 0.23
N THR A 69 13.40 -4.03 -0.26
CA THR A 69 14.24 -4.04 -1.47
C THR A 69 13.45 -3.60 -2.71
N LEU A 70 12.21 -4.09 -2.85
CA LEU A 70 11.32 -3.69 -3.95
C LEU A 70 11.09 -2.18 -3.99
N MET A 71 10.96 -1.56 -2.81
CA MET A 71 10.57 -0.16 -2.67
C MET A 71 11.76 0.81 -2.65
N ILE A 72 12.99 0.33 -2.78
CA ILE A 72 14.19 1.20 -2.76
C ILE A 72 14.07 2.28 -3.82
N GLY A 73 14.30 3.53 -3.39
CA GLY A 73 14.25 4.71 -4.28
C GLY A 73 12.86 5.30 -4.49
N ASN A 74 11.82 4.61 -4.04
CA ASN A 74 10.42 5.03 -4.21
C ASN A 74 9.68 5.21 -2.89
N GLU A 75 10.39 5.47 -1.83
CA GLU A 75 9.82 5.78 -0.52
C GLU A 75 9.87 7.29 -0.29
N TYR A 76 8.77 7.85 0.19
CA TYR A 76 8.61 9.29 0.30
C TYR A 76 8.20 9.69 1.71
N GLN A 77 8.74 10.82 2.17
CA GLN A 77 8.30 11.45 3.39
C GLN A 77 7.01 12.23 3.09
N SER A 78 6.00 12.08 3.95
CA SER A 78 4.72 12.73 3.77
C SER A 78 4.80 14.24 4.05
N ASN A 79 4.04 15.03 3.27
CA ASN A 79 3.81 16.42 3.56
C ASN A 79 2.64 16.54 4.55
N SER A 80 2.94 16.87 5.80
CA SER A 80 1.95 16.88 6.88
C SER A 80 0.78 17.84 6.64
N LEU A 81 1.03 18.98 6.01
CA LEU A 81 -0.04 19.95 5.72
C LEU A 81 -1.04 19.36 4.73
N ASN A 82 -0.56 18.73 3.67
CA ASN A 82 -1.43 18.08 2.68
C ASN A 82 -2.21 16.92 3.29
N VAL A 83 -1.58 16.14 4.16
CA VAL A 83 -2.24 15.06 4.90
C VAL A 83 -3.37 15.60 5.76
N LEU A 84 -3.12 16.67 6.52
CA LEU A 84 -4.13 17.28 7.39
C LEU A 84 -5.30 17.85 6.58
N LYS A 85 -5.04 18.46 5.44
CA LYS A 85 -6.10 18.98 4.56
C LYS A 85 -7.01 17.85 4.08
N LEU A 86 -6.44 16.74 3.64
CA LEU A 86 -7.23 15.60 3.18
C LEU A 86 -8.01 14.94 4.31
N ALA A 87 -7.40 14.77 5.47
CA ALA A 87 -8.07 14.20 6.63
C ALA A 87 -9.25 15.08 7.08
N ASN A 88 -9.07 16.39 7.06
CA ASN A 88 -10.12 17.34 7.45
C ASN A 88 -11.32 17.33 6.48
N SER A 89 -11.08 17.05 5.20
CA SER A 89 -12.12 17.06 4.16
C SER A 89 -12.71 15.68 3.85
N SER A 90 -12.37 14.66 4.61
CA SER A 90 -12.80 13.29 4.37
C SER A 90 -13.11 12.59 5.69
N GLN A 91 -13.50 11.31 5.61
CA GLN A 91 -13.67 10.42 6.76
C GLN A 91 -12.50 9.46 6.94
N SER A 92 -11.45 9.62 6.14
CA SER A 92 -10.27 8.75 6.18
C SER A 92 -9.30 9.21 7.27
N SER A 93 -8.55 8.27 7.83
CA SER A 93 -7.51 8.58 8.81
C SER A 93 -6.38 9.38 8.17
N ALA A 94 -5.59 10.07 9.01
CA ALA A 94 -4.37 10.73 8.52
C ALA A 94 -3.39 9.71 7.91
N TYR A 95 -3.34 8.48 8.44
CA TYR A 95 -2.50 7.41 7.88
C TYR A 95 -2.90 7.08 6.45
N ASP A 96 -4.20 6.87 6.20
CA ASP A 96 -4.71 6.60 4.84
C ASP A 96 -4.47 7.81 3.92
N CYS A 97 -4.62 9.01 4.45
CA CYS A 97 -4.40 10.24 3.69
C CYS A 97 -2.95 10.45 3.26
N GLU A 98 -1.96 9.83 3.93
CA GLU A 98 -0.58 9.88 3.46
C GLU A 98 -0.43 9.26 2.07
N PHE A 99 -1.12 8.16 1.82
CA PHE A 99 -1.08 7.48 0.51
C PHE A 99 -1.77 8.30 -0.57
N VAL A 100 -2.92 8.88 -0.26
CA VAL A 100 -3.67 9.72 -1.20
C VAL A 100 -2.89 11.00 -1.52
N ALA A 101 -2.31 11.64 -0.49
CA ALA A 101 -1.50 12.85 -0.66
C ALA A 101 -0.30 12.59 -1.57
N LEU A 102 0.37 11.45 -1.39
CA LEU A 102 1.50 11.09 -2.22
C LEU A 102 1.07 10.87 -3.68
N ALA A 103 -0.03 10.16 -3.90
CA ALA A 103 -0.54 9.92 -5.25
C ALA A 103 -0.85 11.24 -5.96
N ARG A 104 -1.48 12.19 -5.28
CA ARG A 104 -1.73 13.52 -5.85
C ARG A 104 -0.45 14.28 -6.15
N HIS A 105 0.51 14.23 -5.23
CA HIS A 105 1.80 14.91 -5.41
C HIS A 105 2.55 14.38 -6.65
N LEU A 106 2.56 13.06 -6.83
CA LEU A 106 3.21 12.41 -7.96
C LEU A 106 2.35 12.39 -9.23
N GLN A 107 1.10 12.83 -9.13
CA GLN A 107 0.13 12.84 -10.25
C GLN A 107 -0.08 11.44 -10.84
N VAL A 108 -0.20 10.46 -9.96
CA VAL A 108 -0.47 9.06 -10.31
C VAL A 108 -1.63 8.53 -9.49
N LYS A 109 -2.11 7.33 -9.80
CA LYS A 109 -3.17 6.69 -9.05
C LYS A 109 -2.62 5.94 -7.83
N LEU A 110 -3.44 5.85 -6.80
CA LEU A 110 -3.26 4.97 -5.65
C LEU A 110 -4.01 3.68 -5.91
N ILE A 111 -3.30 2.56 -5.87
CA ILE A 111 -3.92 1.23 -5.96
C ILE A 111 -4.13 0.74 -4.53
N THR A 112 -5.36 0.36 -4.22
CA THR A 112 -5.74 -0.08 -2.86
C THR A 112 -6.86 -1.11 -2.90
N GLN A 113 -6.99 -1.87 -1.80
CA GLN A 113 -8.14 -2.75 -1.54
C GLN A 113 -9.12 -2.14 -0.55
N ASP A 114 -8.77 -1.01 0.05
CA ASP A 114 -9.57 -0.39 1.12
C ASP A 114 -10.82 0.27 0.54
N LYS A 115 -11.98 -0.26 0.92
CA LYS A 115 -13.27 0.22 0.41
C LYS A 115 -13.57 1.65 0.82
N GLN A 116 -13.13 2.06 2.01
CA GLN A 116 -13.35 3.42 2.49
C GLN A 116 -12.52 4.42 1.69
N ILE A 117 -11.25 4.12 1.45
CA ILE A 117 -10.38 4.98 0.64
C ILE A 117 -10.93 5.10 -0.78
N LEU A 118 -11.34 3.97 -1.39
CA LEU A 118 -11.95 3.96 -2.72
C LEU A 118 -13.20 4.83 -2.79
N ALA A 119 -14.04 4.78 -1.75
CA ALA A 119 -15.28 5.57 -1.69
C ALA A 119 -15.01 7.05 -1.45
N GLN A 120 -14.03 7.38 -0.60
CA GLN A 120 -13.70 8.77 -0.23
C GLN A 120 -12.92 9.51 -1.34
N PHE A 121 -12.10 8.79 -2.10
CA PHE A 121 -11.20 9.37 -3.10
C PHE A 121 -11.29 8.65 -4.45
N PRO A 122 -12.49 8.64 -5.08
CA PRO A 122 -12.70 7.84 -6.29
C PRO A 122 -11.85 8.32 -7.48
N ASP A 123 -11.53 9.61 -7.55
CA ASP A 123 -10.74 10.16 -8.65
C ASP A 123 -9.24 9.88 -8.52
N ASP A 124 -8.79 9.54 -7.31
CA ASP A 124 -7.37 9.32 -7.01
C ASP A 124 -6.98 7.86 -6.97
N THR A 125 -7.95 6.94 -7.01
CA THR A 125 -7.74 5.54 -6.65
C THR A 125 -8.22 4.57 -7.72
N VAL A 126 -7.61 3.39 -7.72
CA VAL A 126 -8.06 2.22 -8.48
C VAL A 126 -8.04 1.02 -7.55
N ALA A 127 -9.11 0.23 -7.59
CA ALA A 127 -9.18 -0.98 -6.77
C ALA A 127 -8.28 -2.08 -7.33
N LEU A 128 -7.53 -2.75 -6.45
CA LEU A 128 -6.68 -3.86 -6.88
C LEU A 128 -7.49 -4.96 -7.58
N LYS A 129 -8.71 -5.24 -7.11
CA LYS A 129 -9.59 -6.24 -7.72
C LYS A 129 -9.91 -5.96 -9.19
N ASP A 130 -9.80 -4.70 -9.62
CA ASP A 130 -10.12 -4.27 -10.99
C ASP A 130 -8.91 -4.33 -11.93
N ILE A 131 -7.74 -4.73 -11.42
CA ILE A 131 -6.56 -4.97 -12.26
C ILE A 131 -6.81 -6.22 -13.11
N ALA A 132 -6.68 -6.09 -14.43
CA ALA A 132 -6.91 -7.19 -15.36
C ALA A 132 -5.85 -8.29 -15.19
N LEU A 133 -6.30 -9.54 -15.14
CA LEU A 133 -5.42 -10.71 -15.05
C LEU A 133 -4.90 -11.18 -16.41
#